data_39b25ec1fd242aa2d52de757a9553aaa
#
_entry.id   39b25ec1fd242aa2d52de757a9553aaa
#
_cell.length_a   1.000
_cell.length_b   1.000
_cell.length_c   1.000
_cell.angle_alpha   90.00
_cell.angle_beta   90.00
_cell.angle_gamma   90.00
#
_symmetry.space_group_name_H-M   'P 1'
#
loop_
_entity.id
_entity.type
_entity.pdbx_description
1 polymer ?
#
loop_
_entity_poly.entity_id
_entity_poly.type
_entity_poly.pdbx_seq_one_letter_code
_entity_poly.pdbx_strand_id
1 'polypeptide(L)'
;MRLRSITTNRTIDGASISISLKPQLIDHIKLLKRTEMPPEKMIRKNAGYGIDKKPNNNDYQHKPSFWIEGYGCSANFADLEMMAGQLRLRGFRLAENPENSSINLIVTCSVKNSTEHKMIHRIKYLTNTKKPLIIAGCLPAADESLVKSANSHASIIGPNSIDKVVEVAQAAMSGQTVTNLKSSNTEKINIPKFQISPIISIIEISTGCLSECTFCQTKLAKGDLRSFRIGEIVKQIRNDLDHGSKEIWLTSTDNGCYGLDIGTNLINLLRSCEKIEQEFKIRLGMMNPMYLNRIINDLSLIYSEGNKLFKFIHIPIQSGSERILRKMKRGHTVKTTKDLITRLKDKIPEITIATDVITGFPTETDEDFEQTLDLITFMDPDVVNSSKFSSRPGTAASKLKRVDDNIISSRSERLHDLIKAIAKRRNSKWIDWEGEILINEIEHGKLKGRNDYYKSIILDHDHDESYLKSKTQTNLQSGIQDSLGLSNYTDQKLENSVIKTGPYKNNISYSNNPFIGKKIRVKVIAYSNHVLKAIPV
;
A
#
# COMPACT_ATOMS: atom_id res chain seq x y z
N MET A 1 -30.01 25.93 -28.49
CA MET A 1 -30.23 24.51 -28.14
C MET A 1 -29.67 24.27 -26.74
N ARG A 2 -30.53 24.13 -25.73
CA ARG A 2 -30.12 24.03 -24.30
C ARG A 2 -29.73 22.59 -23.97
N LEU A 3 -28.49 22.38 -23.54
CA LEU A 3 -28.06 21.11 -23.01
C LEU A 3 -28.44 21.02 -21.51
N ARG A 4 -29.25 20.02 -21.18
CA ARG A 4 -29.66 19.70 -19.82
C ARG A 4 -28.59 18.85 -19.14
N SER A 5 -28.15 19.27 -17.97
CA SER A 5 -27.33 18.46 -17.05
C SER A 5 -28.25 17.45 -16.35
N ILE A 6 -27.82 16.20 -16.26
CA ILE A 6 -28.51 15.17 -15.47
C ILE A 6 -27.76 15.05 -14.13
N THR A 7 -28.48 15.40 -13.07
CA THR A 7 -28.02 15.24 -11.69
C THR A 7 -28.79 14.08 -11.08
N THR A 8 -28.07 13.08 -10.54
CA THR A 8 -28.68 12.05 -9.68
C THR A 8 -28.19 12.23 -8.25
N ASN A 9 -29.11 12.56 -7.36
CA ASN A 9 -28.85 12.61 -5.92
C ASN A 9 -29.17 11.26 -5.28
N ARG A 10 -28.23 10.70 -4.53
CA ARG A 10 -28.50 9.69 -3.50
C ARG A 10 -27.75 10.05 -2.23
N THR A 11 -28.50 10.25 -1.17
CA THR A 11 -28.03 10.46 0.20
C THR A 11 -27.85 9.12 0.90
N ILE A 12 -26.68 8.88 1.46
CA ILE A 12 -26.43 7.90 2.51
C ILE A 12 -25.47 8.58 3.51
N ASP A 13 -25.93 8.72 4.74
CA ASP A 13 -25.21 9.26 5.91
C ASP A 13 -24.63 10.69 5.75
N GLY A 14 -25.50 11.63 5.43
CA GLY A 14 -25.27 13.06 5.73
C GLY A 14 -24.26 13.81 4.86
N ALA A 15 -23.76 13.26 3.75
CA ALA A 15 -22.88 14.00 2.83
C ALA A 15 -23.30 13.81 1.38
N SER A 16 -23.71 14.90 0.72
CA SER A 16 -24.03 14.93 -0.71
C SER A 16 -22.78 15.28 -1.52
N ILE A 17 -22.41 14.46 -2.50
CA ILE A 17 -21.32 14.75 -3.44
C ILE A 17 -21.91 14.80 -4.84
N SER A 18 -21.82 15.97 -5.47
CA SER A 18 -22.19 16.19 -6.88
C SER A 18 -20.93 16.17 -7.73
N ILE A 19 -20.90 15.34 -8.78
CA ILE A 19 -19.81 15.34 -9.77
C ILE A 19 -20.36 15.90 -11.09
N SER A 20 -19.81 17.03 -11.51
CA SER A 20 -20.07 17.62 -12.82
C SER A 20 -18.83 17.49 -13.70
N LEU A 21 -18.95 16.83 -14.84
CA LEU A 21 -17.89 16.72 -15.85
C LEU A 21 -18.07 17.82 -16.90
N LYS A 22 -17.01 18.59 -17.16
CA LYS A 22 -17.00 19.65 -18.18
C LYS A 22 -16.67 19.09 -19.57
N PRO A 23 -17.32 19.63 -20.64
CA PRO A 23 -17.19 19.12 -22.02
C PRO A 23 -15.79 19.24 -22.65
N GLN A 24 -14.89 20.04 -22.08
CA GLN A 24 -13.54 20.28 -22.63
C GLN A 24 -12.58 19.07 -22.54
N LEU A 25 -12.95 18.02 -21.78
CA LEU A 25 -12.13 16.80 -21.66
C LEU A 25 -12.25 15.86 -22.87
N ILE A 26 -13.33 16.00 -23.66
CA ILE A 26 -13.62 15.11 -24.81
C ILE A 26 -12.75 15.44 -26.03
N ASP A 27 -12.38 16.71 -26.22
CA ASP A 27 -11.56 17.14 -27.37
C ASP A 27 -10.08 16.83 -27.21
N HIS A 28 -9.58 16.73 -25.98
CA HIS A 28 -8.20 16.33 -25.71
C HIS A 28 -7.93 14.85 -26.04
N ILE A 29 -8.95 13.99 -25.92
CA ILE A 29 -8.87 12.56 -26.25
C ILE A 29 -8.67 12.31 -27.75
N LYS A 30 -9.12 13.23 -28.62
CA LYS A 30 -8.96 13.12 -30.08
C LYS A 30 -7.59 13.49 -30.61
N LEU A 31 -6.82 14.28 -29.86
CA LEU A 31 -5.48 14.74 -30.30
C LEU A 31 -4.36 13.71 -30.03
N LEU A 32 -4.53 12.82 -29.07
CA LEU A 32 -3.52 11.85 -28.60
C LEU A 32 -3.46 10.55 -29.40
N LYS A 33 -4.30 10.38 -30.43
CA LYS A 33 -4.32 9.18 -31.29
C LYS A 33 -3.19 9.08 -32.32
N ARG A 34 -2.19 9.97 -32.32
CA ARG A 34 -1.20 10.06 -33.43
C ARG A 34 0.25 9.72 -33.14
N THR A 35 0.63 9.34 -31.91
CA THR A 35 2.04 9.01 -31.62
C THR A 35 2.13 7.79 -30.70
N GLU A 36 2.06 6.59 -31.26
CA GLU A 36 2.42 5.34 -30.56
C GLU A 36 3.76 4.83 -31.08
N MET A 37 4.77 4.73 -30.22
CA MET A 37 6.00 3.98 -30.51
C MET A 37 5.83 2.49 -30.12
N PRO A 38 6.38 1.55 -30.88
CA PRO A 38 6.17 0.13 -30.64
C PRO A 38 6.98 -0.39 -29.44
N PRO A 39 6.44 -1.39 -28.71
CA PRO A 39 7.02 -1.95 -27.47
C PRO A 39 8.33 -2.73 -27.66
N GLU A 40 8.82 -2.89 -28.86
CA GLU A 40 9.95 -3.77 -29.21
C GLU A 40 11.32 -3.35 -28.62
N LYS A 41 11.53 -2.07 -28.29
CA LYS A 41 12.82 -1.60 -27.76
C LYS A 41 13.02 -1.89 -26.26
N MET A 42 11.96 -2.18 -25.53
CA MET A 42 12.03 -2.48 -24.09
C MET A 42 12.39 -3.94 -23.77
N ILE A 43 12.11 -4.86 -24.68
CA ILE A 43 12.22 -6.32 -24.45
C ILE A 43 13.64 -6.84 -24.66
N ARG A 44 14.47 -6.14 -25.45
CA ARG A 44 15.79 -6.65 -25.88
C ARG A 44 16.88 -6.66 -24.82
N LYS A 45 16.69 -6.05 -23.64
CA LYS A 45 17.75 -6.01 -22.61
C LYS A 45 17.65 -7.07 -21.50
N ASN A 46 16.49 -7.70 -21.28
CA ASN A 46 16.29 -8.51 -20.05
C ASN A 46 15.62 -9.89 -20.19
N ALA A 47 15.32 -10.41 -21.37
CA ALA A 47 14.83 -11.80 -21.48
C ALA A 47 15.09 -12.36 -22.88
N GLY A 48 15.89 -13.42 -22.95
CA GLY A 48 16.04 -14.24 -24.13
C GLY A 48 14.81 -15.10 -24.39
N TYR A 49 13.73 -14.54 -24.90
CA TYR A 49 12.62 -15.27 -25.47
C TYR A 49 12.33 -14.73 -26.86
N GLY A 50 12.43 -15.62 -27.85
CA GLY A 50 12.20 -15.31 -29.25
C GLY A 50 10.78 -14.78 -29.50
N ILE A 51 10.68 -13.65 -30.18
CA ILE A 51 9.43 -13.12 -30.70
C ILE A 51 9.60 -12.99 -32.20
N ASP A 52 8.95 -13.93 -32.92
CA ASP A 52 8.77 -13.84 -34.36
C ASP A 52 7.48 -13.07 -34.68
N LYS A 53 7.64 -12.12 -35.66
CA LYS A 53 6.63 -11.35 -36.39
C LYS A 53 6.10 -10.07 -35.76
N LYS A 54 6.26 -8.97 -36.52
CA LYS A 54 5.65 -7.63 -36.29
C LYS A 54 4.14 -7.72 -36.44
N PRO A 55 3.35 -7.21 -35.45
CA PRO A 55 1.89 -7.17 -35.59
C PRO A 55 1.45 -6.02 -36.50
N ASN A 56 0.42 -6.28 -37.31
CA ASN A 56 -0.24 -5.31 -38.18
C ASN A 56 -1.08 -4.31 -37.34
N ASN A 57 -1.21 -3.05 -37.80
CA ASN A 57 -1.96 -1.98 -37.11
C ASN A 57 -3.45 -2.30 -36.84
N ASN A 58 -4.05 -3.29 -37.49
CA ASN A 58 -5.43 -3.72 -37.24
C ASN A 58 -5.59 -4.64 -36.00
N ASP A 59 -4.49 -5.16 -35.42
CA ASP A 59 -4.53 -6.05 -34.26
C ASP A 59 -4.81 -5.33 -32.93
N TYR A 60 -4.74 -4.01 -32.89
CA TYR A 60 -4.91 -3.22 -31.65
C TYR A 60 -6.37 -3.14 -31.16
N GLN A 61 -7.36 -3.30 -32.03
CA GLN A 61 -8.77 -3.21 -31.62
C GLN A 61 -9.31 -4.46 -30.92
N HIS A 62 -8.64 -5.62 -31.04
CA HIS A 62 -9.11 -6.90 -30.50
C HIS A 62 -8.34 -7.42 -29.26
N LYS A 63 -7.38 -6.65 -28.72
CA LYS A 63 -6.65 -7.09 -27.52
C LYS A 63 -7.55 -7.10 -26.29
N PRO A 64 -7.55 -8.19 -25.50
CA PRO A 64 -8.35 -8.26 -24.28
C PRO A 64 -7.98 -7.16 -23.30
N SER A 65 -8.96 -6.71 -22.52
CA SER A 65 -8.76 -5.71 -21.48
C SER A 65 -9.07 -6.27 -20.09
N PHE A 66 -8.40 -5.74 -19.08
CA PHE A 66 -8.64 -6.12 -17.70
C PHE A 66 -8.91 -4.89 -16.83
N TRP A 67 -9.79 -5.06 -15.87
CA TRP A 67 -9.97 -4.17 -14.73
C TRP A 67 -9.34 -4.82 -13.51
N ILE A 68 -8.61 -4.06 -12.69
CA ILE A 68 -8.01 -4.57 -11.47
C ILE A 68 -8.19 -3.58 -10.33
N GLU A 69 -8.58 -4.08 -9.17
CA GLU A 69 -8.69 -3.30 -7.94
C GLU A 69 -8.15 -4.07 -6.74
N GLY A 70 -7.67 -3.37 -5.72
CA GLY A 70 -7.02 -4.01 -4.58
C GLY A 70 -7.44 -3.45 -3.24
N TYR A 71 -7.40 -4.33 -2.24
CA TYR A 71 -7.72 -4.07 -0.85
C TYR A 71 -6.63 -4.64 0.06
N GLY A 72 -6.35 -3.94 1.16
CA GLY A 72 -5.50 -4.48 2.22
C GLY A 72 -4.17 -3.76 2.42
N CYS A 73 -3.12 -4.52 2.70
CA CYS A 73 -1.80 -4.01 3.04
C CYS A 73 -0.94 -3.74 1.80
N SER A 74 0.23 -3.12 1.99
CA SER A 74 1.18 -2.85 0.91
C SER A 74 1.63 -4.10 0.15
N ALA A 75 1.72 -5.27 0.82
CA ALA A 75 2.03 -6.53 0.12
C ALA A 75 0.92 -6.94 -0.87
N ASN A 76 -0.35 -6.69 -0.57
CA ASN A 76 -1.44 -6.93 -1.52
C ASN A 76 -1.37 -5.99 -2.73
N PHE A 77 -0.93 -4.74 -2.53
CA PHE A 77 -0.71 -3.80 -3.64
C PHE A 77 0.51 -4.20 -4.48
N ALA A 78 1.58 -4.72 -3.87
CA ALA A 78 2.70 -5.30 -4.62
C ALA A 78 2.22 -6.48 -5.49
N ASP A 79 1.40 -7.39 -4.93
CA ASP A 79 0.80 -8.50 -5.67
C ASP A 79 -0.07 -7.99 -6.85
N LEU A 80 -0.86 -6.93 -6.61
CA LEU A 80 -1.68 -6.30 -7.65
C LEU A 80 -0.82 -5.72 -8.78
N GLU A 81 0.22 -4.95 -8.45
CA GLU A 81 1.15 -4.37 -9.44
C GLU A 81 1.83 -5.45 -10.28
N MET A 82 2.24 -6.56 -9.65
CA MET A 82 2.86 -7.70 -10.34
C MET A 82 1.86 -8.43 -11.26
N MET A 83 0.63 -8.66 -10.82
CA MET A 83 -0.40 -9.27 -11.69
C MET A 83 -0.75 -8.36 -12.87
N ALA A 84 -0.91 -7.05 -12.63
CA ALA A 84 -1.17 -6.08 -13.70
C ALA A 84 0.00 -6.02 -14.70
N GLY A 85 1.25 -6.05 -14.22
CA GLY A 85 2.45 -6.07 -15.06
C GLY A 85 2.51 -7.29 -15.97
N GLN A 86 2.23 -8.48 -15.43
CA GLN A 86 2.21 -9.72 -16.22
C GLN A 86 1.13 -9.71 -17.30
N LEU A 87 -0.10 -9.24 -16.98
CA LEU A 87 -1.17 -9.10 -17.96
C LEU A 87 -0.80 -8.10 -19.06
N ARG A 88 -0.22 -6.96 -18.70
CA ARG A 88 0.27 -5.94 -19.66
C ARG A 88 1.31 -6.51 -20.62
N LEU A 89 2.29 -7.27 -20.12
CA LEU A 89 3.30 -7.93 -20.95
C LEU A 89 2.71 -8.93 -21.94
N ARG A 90 1.58 -9.53 -21.60
CA ARG A 90 0.85 -10.44 -22.51
C ARG A 90 -0.12 -9.72 -23.45
N GLY A 91 -0.05 -8.38 -23.48
CA GLY A 91 -0.81 -7.55 -24.39
C GLY A 91 -2.22 -7.20 -23.95
N PHE A 92 -2.61 -7.53 -22.72
CA PHE A 92 -3.86 -7.03 -22.16
C PHE A 92 -3.81 -5.52 -21.96
N ARG A 93 -4.91 -4.82 -22.22
CA ARG A 93 -5.06 -3.39 -21.94
C ARG A 93 -5.74 -3.18 -20.60
N LEU A 94 -5.36 -2.14 -19.87
CA LEU A 94 -6.09 -1.74 -18.67
C LEU A 94 -7.42 -1.09 -19.08
N ALA A 95 -8.52 -1.54 -18.48
CA ALA A 95 -9.86 -0.98 -18.73
C ALA A 95 -10.11 0.23 -17.82
N GLU A 96 -10.90 1.18 -18.29
CA GLU A 96 -11.29 2.39 -17.53
C GLU A 96 -12.33 2.08 -16.43
N ASN A 97 -13.13 1.05 -16.62
CA ASN A 97 -14.15 0.60 -15.69
C ASN A 97 -14.39 -0.91 -15.84
N PRO A 98 -14.99 -1.56 -14.82
CA PRO A 98 -15.18 -3.00 -14.84
C PRO A 98 -16.24 -3.48 -15.84
N GLU A 99 -17.16 -2.62 -16.25
CA GLU A 99 -18.20 -2.93 -17.23
C GLU A 99 -17.64 -3.11 -18.64
N ASN A 100 -16.59 -2.33 -18.97
CA ASN A 100 -15.96 -2.31 -20.29
C ASN A 100 -14.74 -3.21 -20.39
N SER A 101 -14.41 -3.95 -19.33
CA SER A 101 -13.31 -4.91 -19.34
C SER A 101 -13.69 -6.23 -20.04
N SER A 102 -12.68 -6.96 -20.50
CA SER A 102 -12.85 -8.37 -20.91
C SER A 102 -12.83 -9.30 -19.69
N ILE A 103 -12.16 -8.89 -18.61
CA ILE A 103 -12.04 -9.64 -17.35
C ILE A 103 -11.83 -8.69 -16.18
N ASN A 104 -12.43 -8.99 -15.03
CA ASN A 104 -12.26 -8.27 -13.78
C ASN A 104 -11.37 -9.04 -12.80
N LEU A 105 -10.51 -8.32 -12.08
CA LEU A 105 -9.68 -8.84 -11.00
C LEU A 105 -9.90 -8.03 -9.72
N ILE A 106 -9.97 -8.72 -8.57
CA ILE A 106 -10.00 -8.11 -7.25
C ILE A 106 -8.97 -8.77 -6.34
N VAL A 107 -8.04 -7.99 -5.80
CA VAL A 107 -7.05 -8.45 -4.82
C VAL A 107 -7.55 -8.19 -3.42
N THR A 108 -7.67 -9.24 -2.61
CA THR A 108 -8.40 -9.24 -1.35
C THR A 108 -7.50 -9.46 -0.14
N CYS A 109 -7.95 -8.97 1.02
CA CYS A 109 -7.27 -9.03 2.31
C CYS A 109 -8.09 -9.81 3.35
N SER A 110 -7.43 -10.48 4.30
CA SER A 110 -8.08 -11.24 5.38
C SER A 110 -7.88 -10.62 6.77
N VAL A 111 -7.34 -9.39 6.88
CA VAL A 111 -6.92 -8.83 8.18
C VAL A 111 -8.07 -8.18 8.95
N LYS A 112 -8.85 -7.30 8.35
CA LYS A 112 -9.90 -6.52 9.02
C LYS A 112 -11.31 -6.90 8.54
N ASN A 113 -12.24 -7.13 9.49
CA ASN A 113 -13.62 -7.50 9.19
C ASN A 113 -14.36 -6.42 8.36
N SER A 114 -14.19 -5.15 8.72
CA SER A 114 -14.80 -4.04 7.97
C SER A 114 -14.33 -3.98 6.51
N THR A 115 -13.09 -4.37 6.24
CA THR A 115 -12.55 -4.49 4.89
C THR A 115 -13.14 -5.71 4.17
N GLU A 116 -13.31 -6.82 4.88
CA GLU A 116 -13.90 -8.05 4.34
C GLU A 116 -15.32 -7.83 3.84
N HIS A 117 -16.19 -7.19 4.64
CA HIS A 117 -17.56 -6.86 4.22
C HIS A 117 -17.58 -5.98 2.96
N LYS A 118 -16.68 -4.98 2.89
CA LYS A 118 -16.55 -4.13 1.70
C LYS A 118 -16.11 -4.93 0.48
N MET A 119 -15.17 -5.86 0.64
CA MET A 119 -14.70 -6.72 -0.45
C MET A 119 -15.79 -7.67 -0.92
N ILE A 120 -16.54 -8.31 -0.02
CA ILE A 120 -17.68 -9.17 -0.40
C ILE A 120 -18.75 -8.38 -1.15
N HIS A 121 -19.07 -7.16 -0.69
CA HIS A 121 -19.99 -6.29 -1.44
C HIS A 121 -19.44 -5.97 -2.84
N ARG A 122 -18.13 -5.71 -2.94
CA ARG A 122 -17.49 -5.39 -4.20
C ARG A 122 -17.41 -6.60 -5.15
N ILE A 123 -17.15 -7.81 -4.62
CA ILE A 123 -17.22 -9.05 -5.39
C ILE A 123 -18.62 -9.22 -5.99
N LYS A 124 -19.68 -9.03 -5.20
CA LYS A 124 -21.06 -9.09 -5.71
C LYS A 124 -21.32 -8.06 -6.80
N TYR A 125 -20.82 -6.83 -6.66
CA TYR A 125 -20.94 -5.82 -7.70
C TYR A 125 -20.22 -6.24 -8.99
N LEU A 126 -18.97 -6.72 -8.90
CA LEU A 126 -18.19 -7.20 -10.06
C LEU A 126 -18.87 -8.42 -10.72
N THR A 127 -19.51 -9.28 -9.94
CA THR A 127 -20.32 -10.39 -10.45
C THR A 127 -21.47 -9.91 -11.31
N ASN A 128 -22.14 -8.82 -10.92
CA ASN A 128 -23.26 -8.25 -11.66
C ASN A 128 -22.85 -7.63 -13.02
N THR A 129 -21.56 -7.38 -13.25
CA THR A 129 -21.06 -6.93 -14.56
C THR A 129 -21.11 -8.05 -15.61
N LYS A 130 -21.36 -9.30 -15.22
CA LYS A 130 -21.38 -10.50 -16.06
C LYS A 130 -20.05 -10.75 -16.81
N LYS A 131 -18.97 -10.14 -16.36
CA LYS A 131 -17.62 -10.38 -16.88
C LYS A 131 -16.97 -11.51 -16.10
N PRO A 132 -16.07 -12.30 -16.72
CA PRO A 132 -15.23 -13.22 -15.97
C PRO A 132 -14.55 -12.52 -14.80
N LEU A 133 -14.51 -13.16 -13.61
CA LEU A 133 -13.96 -12.57 -12.39
C LEU A 133 -12.87 -13.45 -11.82
N ILE A 134 -11.73 -12.81 -11.47
CA ILE A 134 -10.67 -13.42 -10.67
C ILE A 134 -10.67 -12.77 -9.30
N ILE A 135 -10.74 -13.59 -8.24
CA ILE A 135 -10.59 -13.16 -6.86
C ILE A 135 -9.22 -13.64 -6.36
N ALA A 136 -8.34 -12.69 -6.10
CA ALA A 136 -6.96 -12.97 -5.71
C ALA A 136 -6.65 -12.51 -4.28
N GLY A 137 -5.49 -12.94 -3.74
CA GLY A 137 -4.94 -12.45 -2.48
C GLY A 137 -5.22 -13.34 -1.27
N CYS A 138 -5.22 -12.73 -0.07
CA CYS A 138 -5.24 -13.49 1.18
C CYS A 138 -6.61 -14.10 1.51
N LEU A 139 -7.72 -13.43 1.16
CA LEU A 139 -9.06 -13.90 1.55
C LEU A 139 -9.37 -15.29 0.98
N PRO A 140 -9.23 -15.57 -0.33
CA PRO A 140 -9.53 -16.90 -0.86
C PRO A 140 -8.61 -17.99 -0.31
N ALA A 141 -7.37 -17.68 0.04
CA ALA A 141 -6.46 -18.65 0.63
C ALA A 141 -6.76 -18.93 2.12
N ALA A 142 -7.40 -17.99 2.81
CA ALA A 142 -7.76 -18.11 4.21
C ALA A 142 -9.18 -18.61 4.44
N ASP A 143 -10.11 -18.30 3.54
CA ASP A 143 -11.52 -18.68 3.58
C ASP A 143 -12.10 -18.77 2.15
N GLU A 144 -11.80 -19.88 1.47
CA GLU A 144 -12.30 -20.18 0.14
C GLU A 144 -13.84 -20.28 0.10
N SER A 145 -14.43 -20.79 1.17
CA SER A 145 -15.88 -21.01 1.27
C SER A 145 -16.64 -19.67 1.24
N LEU A 146 -16.15 -18.66 1.95
CA LEU A 146 -16.71 -17.32 1.95
C LEU A 146 -16.66 -16.68 0.54
N VAL A 147 -15.56 -16.85 -0.16
CA VAL A 147 -15.40 -16.33 -1.53
C VAL A 147 -16.34 -17.03 -2.50
N LYS A 148 -16.43 -18.36 -2.44
CA LYS A 148 -17.34 -19.15 -3.27
C LYS A 148 -18.81 -18.87 -2.98
N SER A 149 -19.17 -18.55 -1.77
CA SER A 149 -20.53 -18.12 -1.41
C SER A 149 -20.91 -16.78 -2.05
N ALA A 150 -19.93 -15.91 -2.26
CA ALA A 150 -20.14 -14.61 -2.91
C ALA A 150 -20.18 -14.74 -4.45
N ASN A 151 -19.36 -15.62 -5.03
CA ASN A 151 -19.38 -15.99 -6.46
C ASN A 151 -18.75 -17.38 -6.66
N SER A 152 -19.59 -18.37 -6.95
CA SER A 152 -19.16 -19.78 -7.18
C SER A 152 -18.43 -19.98 -8.51
N HIS A 153 -18.59 -19.07 -9.47
CA HIS A 153 -18.00 -19.14 -10.81
C HIS A 153 -16.72 -18.31 -10.97
N ALA A 154 -16.32 -17.56 -9.93
CA ALA A 154 -15.08 -16.80 -9.98
C ALA A 154 -13.87 -17.72 -9.94
N SER A 155 -12.87 -17.43 -10.76
CA SER A 155 -11.55 -18.03 -10.64
C SER A 155 -10.81 -17.47 -9.42
N ILE A 156 -9.95 -18.27 -8.81
CA ILE A 156 -9.31 -17.95 -7.54
C ILE A 156 -7.78 -18.07 -7.67
N ILE A 157 -7.06 -17.06 -7.17
CA ILE A 157 -5.59 -17.05 -7.10
C ILE A 157 -5.15 -16.75 -5.66
N GLY A 158 -4.35 -17.64 -5.06
CA GLY A 158 -3.72 -17.41 -3.76
C GLY A 158 -2.57 -16.39 -3.82
N PRO A 159 -2.16 -15.82 -2.66
CA PRO A 159 -1.10 -14.81 -2.61
C PRO A 159 0.28 -15.35 -3.04
N ASN A 160 0.48 -16.68 -3.03
CA ASN A 160 1.71 -17.34 -3.44
C ASN A 160 1.65 -17.94 -4.86
N SER A 161 0.62 -17.59 -5.65
CA SER A 161 0.39 -18.11 -7.01
C SER A 161 0.10 -17.01 -8.03
N ILE A 162 0.52 -15.77 -7.74
CA ILE A 162 0.25 -14.60 -8.59
C ILE A 162 0.91 -14.69 -9.97
N ASP A 163 1.96 -15.50 -10.11
CA ASP A 163 2.62 -15.84 -11.38
C ASP A 163 1.70 -16.56 -12.36
N LYS A 164 0.58 -17.12 -11.89
CA LYS A 164 -0.42 -17.81 -12.70
C LYS A 164 -1.53 -16.91 -13.25
N VAL A 165 -1.46 -15.59 -13.00
CA VAL A 165 -2.55 -14.67 -13.35
C VAL A 165 -2.91 -14.70 -14.84
N VAL A 166 -1.93 -14.81 -15.73
CA VAL A 166 -2.16 -14.83 -17.19
C VAL A 166 -2.89 -16.11 -17.60
N GLU A 167 -2.42 -17.25 -17.12
CA GLU A 167 -3.02 -18.56 -17.38
C GLU A 167 -4.47 -18.62 -16.89
N VAL A 168 -4.69 -18.15 -15.64
CA VAL A 168 -6.03 -18.12 -15.04
C VAL A 168 -6.95 -17.12 -15.77
N ALA A 169 -6.43 -15.98 -16.22
CA ALA A 169 -7.21 -14.99 -16.97
C ALA A 169 -7.67 -15.56 -18.33
N GLN A 170 -6.79 -16.24 -19.05
CA GLN A 170 -7.12 -16.87 -20.32
C GLN A 170 -8.18 -17.99 -20.16
N ALA A 171 -8.02 -18.84 -19.15
CA ALA A 171 -8.99 -19.87 -18.81
C ALA A 171 -10.36 -19.28 -18.44
N ALA A 172 -10.38 -18.24 -17.58
CA ALA A 172 -11.61 -17.58 -17.17
C ALA A 172 -12.36 -16.92 -18.34
N MET A 173 -11.63 -16.31 -19.28
CA MET A 173 -12.24 -15.75 -20.50
C MET A 173 -12.77 -16.84 -21.45
N SER A 174 -12.24 -18.05 -21.38
CA SER A 174 -12.76 -19.22 -22.13
C SER A 174 -13.92 -19.92 -21.39
N GLY A 175 -14.44 -19.33 -20.30
CA GLY A 175 -15.56 -19.88 -19.52
C GLY A 175 -15.17 -20.95 -18.49
N GLN A 176 -13.87 -21.17 -18.25
CA GLN A 176 -13.40 -22.14 -17.26
C GLN A 176 -13.18 -21.47 -15.90
N THR A 177 -13.60 -22.13 -14.83
CA THR A 177 -13.30 -21.70 -13.45
C THR A 177 -12.06 -22.42 -12.95
N VAL A 178 -11.04 -21.65 -12.54
CA VAL A 178 -9.76 -22.16 -12.06
C VAL A 178 -9.53 -21.75 -10.61
N THR A 179 -9.16 -22.70 -9.75
CA THR A 179 -8.73 -22.45 -8.37
C THR A 179 -7.25 -22.77 -8.23
N ASN A 180 -6.43 -21.76 -7.96
CA ASN A 180 -4.99 -21.90 -7.76
C ASN A 180 -4.57 -21.30 -6.42
N LEU A 181 -4.61 -22.11 -5.35
CA LEU A 181 -4.24 -21.75 -3.98
C LEU A 181 -2.90 -22.35 -3.55
N LYS A 182 -2.35 -23.29 -4.32
CA LYS A 182 -1.07 -23.92 -3.99
C LYS A 182 0.07 -22.94 -4.21
N SER A 183 1.04 -22.95 -3.29
CA SER A 183 2.25 -22.17 -3.46
C SER A 183 3.00 -22.56 -4.74
N SER A 184 3.33 -21.59 -5.56
CA SER A 184 4.24 -21.78 -6.67
C SER A 184 5.70 -21.71 -6.18
N ASN A 185 6.62 -22.34 -6.91
CA ASN A 185 8.05 -22.21 -6.65
C ASN A 185 8.65 -20.90 -7.21
N THR A 186 7.84 -20.12 -7.92
CA THR A 186 8.28 -18.86 -8.54
C THR A 186 8.60 -17.82 -7.47
N GLU A 187 9.78 -17.26 -7.52
CA GLU A 187 10.14 -16.12 -6.68
C GLU A 187 9.43 -14.87 -7.20
N LYS A 188 8.69 -14.19 -6.34
CA LYS A 188 7.96 -12.96 -6.69
C LYS A 188 8.87 -11.80 -7.04
N ILE A 189 10.07 -11.77 -6.45
CA ILE A 189 11.04 -10.73 -6.74
C ILE A 189 11.42 -10.74 -8.24
N ASN A 190 11.53 -9.59 -8.85
CA ASN A 190 11.77 -9.40 -10.27
C ASN A 190 10.61 -9.82 -11.22
N ILE A 191 9.42 -10.19 -10.70
CA ILE A 191 8.23 -10.29 -11.54
C ILE A 191 7.94 -8.89 -12.10
N PRO A 192 7.70 -8.75 -13.41
CA PRO A 192 7.33 -7.49 -14.02
C PRO A 192 6.11 -6.88 -13.35
N LYS A 193 6.16 -5.61 -12.99
CA LYS A 193 5.08 -4.91 -12.32
C LYS A 193 4.60 -3.69 -13.11
N PHE A 194 3.33 -3.39 -12.98
CA PHE A 194 2.72 -2.14 -13.43
C PHE A 194 2.56 -1.24 -12.20
N GLN A 195 3.50 -0.34 -12.02
CA GLN A 195 3.55 0.53 -10.84
C GLN A 195 2.39 1.52 -10.85
N ILE A 196 1.64 1.58 -9.75
CA ILE A 196 0.47 2.47 -9.61
C ILE A 196 0.92 3.91 -9.37
N SER A 197 1.86 4.11 -8.46
CA SER A 197 2.42 5.43 -8.16
C SER A 197 3.63 5.72 -9.05
N PRO A 198 3.75 6.90 -9.66
CA PRO A 198 4.91 7.23 -10.48
C PRO A 198 6.21 7.32 -9.68
N ILE A 199 6.13 7.52 -8.35
CA ILE A 199 7.31 7.74 -7.50
C ILE A 199 7.43 6.79 -6.31
N ILE A 200 6.39 6.01 -5.99
CA ILE A 200 6.43 5.03 -4.90
C ILE A 200 6.50 3.64 -5.50
N SER A 201 7.54 2.89 -5.17
CA SER A 201 7.65 1.48 -5.49
C SER A 201 7.45 0.61 -4.25
N ILE A 202 6.58 -0.39 -4.36
CA ILE A 202 6.35 -1.36 -3.29
C ILE A 202 7.12 -2.64 -3.62
N ILE A 203 7.98 -3.07 -2.70
CA ILE A 203 8.81 -4.28 -2.85
C ILE A 203 8.54 -5.22 -1.68
N GLU A 204 7.93 -6.36 -1.96
CA GLU A 204 7.80 -7.45 -0.98
C GLU A 204 9.18 -8.11 -0.84
N ILE A 205 9.77 -8.05 0.38
CA ILE A 205 11.11 -8.61 0.65
C ILE A 205 11.06 -10.06 1.14
N SER A 206 9.90 -10.47 1.66
CA SER A 206 9.60 -11.86 2.02
C SER A 206 8.09 -12.08 2.06
N THR A 207 7.66 -13.31 1.83
CA THR A 207 6.29 -13.76 2.04
C THR A 207 6.22 -14.71 3.25
N GLY A 208 5.02 -14.89 3.83
CA GLY A 208 4.86 -15.72 5.02
C GLY A 208 5.45 -15.12 6.30
N CYS A 209 5.52 -15.90 7.37
CA CYS A 209 6.00 -15.44 8.68
C CYS A 209 6.48 -16.61 9.55
N LEU A 210 7.46 -16.37 10.43
CA LEU A 210 7.90 -17.34 11.45
C LEU A 210 6.98 -17.37 12.68
N SER A 211 6.21 -16.30 12.92
CA SER A 211 5.32 -16.23 14.08
C SER A 211 4.07 -17.10 13.89
N GLU A 212 3.55 -17.63 15.02
CA GLU A 212 2.33 -18.43 15.08
C GLU A 212 1.25 -17.76 15.93
N CYS A 213 0.99 -16.48 15.65
CA CYS A 213 -0.01 -15.74 16.41
C CYS A 213 -1.38 -16.39 16.27
N THR A 214 -2.04 -16.66 17.42
CA THR A 214 -3.27 -17.46 17.50
C THR A 214 -4.48 -16.87 16.76
N PHE A 215 -4.44 -15.59 16.42
CA PHE A 215 -5.51 -14.85 15.72
C PHE A 215 -5.20 -14.61 14.23
N CYS A 216 -4.00 -14.99 13.77
CA CYS A 216 -3.50 -14.52 12.47
C CYS A 216 -3.98 -15.41 11.31
N GLN A 217 -4.90 -14.89 10.52
CA GLN A 217 -5.35 -15.53 9.28
C GLN A 217 -4.36 -15.35 8.13
N THR A 218 -3.51 -14.32 8.19
CA THR A 218 -2.45 -14.10 7.17
C THR A 218 -1.43 -15.24 7.16
N LYS A 219 -1.11 -15.83 8.33
CA LYS A 219 -0.25 -17.01 8.40
C LYS A 219 -0.86 -18.19 7.65
N LEU A 220 -2.17 -18.40 7.76
CA LEU A 220 -2.87 -19.46 7.01
C LEU A 220 -2.82 -19.21 5.49
N ALA A 221 -2.93 -17.95 5.07
CA ALA A 221 -2.94 -17.59 3.66
C ALA A 221 -1.54 -17.60 3.01
N LYS A 222 -0.52 -17.09 3.71
CA LYS A 222 0.83 -16.88 3.15
C LYS A 222 1.84 -17.95 3.57
N GLY A 223 1.55 -18.75 4.62
CA GLY A 223 2.39 -19.86 5.08
C GLY A 223 3.63 -19.43 5.86
N ASP A 224 4.68 -20.25 5.75
CA ASP A 224 5.96 -20.05 6.41
C ASP A 224 6.80 -18.96 5.75
N LEU A 225 7.76 -18.44 6.49
CA LEU A 225 8.67 -17.40 5.99
C LEU A 225 9.44 -17.91 4.77
N ARG A 226 9.45 -17.09 3.73
CA ARG A 226 10.26 -17.26 2.54
C ARG A 226 10.80 -15.90 2.13
N SER A 227 12.07 -15.66 2.46
CA SER A 227 12.77 -14.39 2.19
C SER A 227 13.41 -14.41 0.80
N PHE A 228 13.46 -13.23 0.16
CA PHE A 228 14.16 -13.07 -1.10
C PHE A 228 15.61 -12.63 -0.85
N ARG A 229 16.52 -12.98 -1.75
CA ARG A 229 17.95 -12.67 -1.61
C ARG A 229 18.21 -11.16 -1.68
N ILE A 230 19.11 -10.66 -0.86
CA ILE A 230 19.47 -9.24 -0.78
C ILE A 230 19.85 -8.69 -2.17
N GLY A 231 20.65 -9.43 -2.95
CA GLY A 231 21.06 -9.00 -4.29
C GLY A 231 19.90 -8.76 -5.24
N GLU A 232 18.88 -9.62 -5.21
CA GLU A 232 17.68 -9.46 -6.05
C GLU A 232 16.81 -8.27 -5.60
N ILE A 233 16.67 -8.07 -4.28
CA ILE A 233 15.94 -6.90 -3.74
C ILE A 233 16.65 -5.60 -4.15
N VAL A 234 17.96 -5.52 -3.97
CA VAL A 234 18.76 -4.34 -4.34
C VAL A 234 18.70 -4.08 -5.85
N LYS A 235 18.75 -5.14 -6.66
CA LYS A 235 18.58 -5.03 -8.12
C LYS A 235 17.21 -4.47 -8.49
N GLN A 236 16.14 -4.94 -7.83
CA GLN A 236 14.79 -4.42 -8.03
C GLN A 236 14.68 -2.95 -7.61
N ILE A 237 15.26 -2.57 -6.45
CA ILE A 237 15.31 -1.17 -6.00
C ILE A 237 15.97 -0.28 -7.07
N ARG A 238 17.16 -0.65 -7.56
CA ARG A 238 17.87 0.11 -8.59
C ARG A 238 17.04 0.25 -9.86
N ASN A 239 16.47 -0.86 -10.33
CA ASN A 239 15.59 -0.83 -11.50
C ASN A 239 14.40 0.13 -11.31
N ASP A 240 13.77 0.14 -10.14
CA ASP A 240 12.64 1.02 -9.88
C ASP A 240 13.06 2.50 -9.75
N LEU A 241 14.25 2.77 -9.18
CA LEU A 241 14.82 4.11 -9.13
C LEU A 241 15.15 4.64 -10.55
N ASP A 242 15.72 3.80 -11.40
CA ASP A 242 16.00 4.14 -12.81
C ASP A 242 14.71 4.45 -13.60
N HIS A 243 13.57 3.91 -13.15
CA HIS A 243 12.25 4.20 -13.71
C HIS A 243 11.51 5.34 -12.98
N GLY A 244 12.22 6.11 -12.14
CA GLY A 244 11.72 7.37 -11.56
C GLY A 244 11.13 7.24 -10.17
N SER A 245 11.18 6.07 -9.51
CA SER A 245 10.79 5.95 -8.11
C SER A 245 11.70 6.80 -7.22
N LYS A 246 11.13 7.39 -6.17
CA LYS A 246 11.84 8.18 -5.15
C LYS A 246 11.55 7.71 -3.73
N GLU A 247 10.55 6.90 -3.58
CA GLU A 247 10.13 6.29 -2.31
C GLU A 247 9.98 4.79 -2.51
N ILE A 248 10.66 4.00 -1.69
CA ILE A 248 10.65 2.54 -1.71
C ILE A 248 9.97 2.03 -0.43
N TRP A 249 8.91 1.26 -0.59
CA TRP A 249 8.26 0.59 0.54
C TRP A 249 8.74 -0.86 0.61
N LEU A 250 9.61 -1.15 1.57
CA LEU A 250 10.00 -2.53 1.87
C LEU A 250 8.90 -3.15 2.74
N THR A 251 8.22 -4.15 2.21
CA THR A 251 7.07 -4.76 2.85
C THR A 251 7.20 -6.28 2.95
N SER A 252 6.57 -6.86 3.96
CA SER A 252 6.39 -8.29 4.15
C SER A 252 5.26 -8.53 5.15
N THR A 253 5.00 -9.78 5.50
CA THR A 253 4.12 -10.11 6.62
C THR A 253 4.71 -9.63 7.95
N ASP A 254 6.04 -9.74 8.11
CA ASP A 254 6.81 -9.24 9.25
C ASP A 254 8.25 -8.98 8.81
N ASN A 255 8.65 -7.71 8.68
CA ASN A 255 10.00 -7.37 8.23
C ASN A 255 11.08 -7.73 9.27
N GLY A 256 10.71 -7.84 10.55
CA GLY A 256 11.65 -8.17 11.62
C GLY A 256 12.24 -9.58 11.51
N CYS A 257 11.53 -10.52 10.88
CA CYS A 257 12.02 -11.88 10.65
C CYS A 257 12.66 -12.09 9.28
N TYR A 258 12.74 -11.05 8.44
CA TYR A 258 13.37 -11.16 7.12
C TYR A 258 14.77 -11.77 7.20
N GLY A 259 15.03 -12.73 6.32
CA GLY A 259 16.34 -13.33 6.10
C GLY A 259 16.72 -14.45 7.06
N LEU A 260 15.95 -14.68 8.14
CA LEU A 260 16.27 -15.73 9.13
C LEU A 260 16.22 -17.14 8.54
N ASP A 261 15.42 -17.35 7.49
CA ASP A 261 15.30 -18.61 6.73
C ASP A 261 16.42 -18.83 5.72
N ILE A 262 17.18 -17.78 5.36
CA ILE A 262 18.25 -17.82 4.35
C ILE A 262 19.60 -17.36 4.91
N GLY A 263 19.78 -17.37 6.26
CA GLY A 263 21.05 -17.05 6.92
C GLY A 263 21.48 -15.59 6.86
N THR A 264 20.53 -14.65 6.74
CA THR A 264 20.78 -13.20 6.77
C THR A 264 19.75 -12.48 7.65
N ASN A 265 19.67 -11.15 7.59
CA ASN A 265 18.72 -10.36 8.35
C ASN A 265 18.42 -9.00 7.70
N LEU A 266 17.44 -8.29 8.26
CA LEU A 266 17.01 -6.97 7.78
C LEU A 266 18.15 -5.94 7.80
N ILE A 267 19.05 -5.97 8.79
CA ILE A 267 20.17 -5.02 8.91
C ILE A 267 21.11 -5.14 7.71
N ASN A 268 21.44 -6.37 7.27
CA ASN A 268 22.28 -6.59 6.11
C ASN A 268 21.64 -6.07 4.81
N LEU A 269 20.32 -6.23 4.68
CA LEU A 269 19.57 -5.64 3.56
C LEU A 269 19.64 -4.11 3.60
N LEU A 270 19.36 -3.48 4.74
CA LEU A 270 19.37 -2.02 4.86
C LEU A 270 20.75 -1.42 4.62
N ARG A 271 21.81 -2.04 5.16
CA ARG A 271 23.19 -1.64 4.87
C ARG A 271 23.52 -1.74 3.36
N SER A 272 22.93 -2.69 2.66
CA SER A 272 23.08 -2.80 1.20
C SER A 272 22.30 -1.72 0.46
N CYS A 273 21.15 -1.30 0.99
CA CYS A 273 20.39 -0.18 0.45
C CYS A 273 21.09 1.17 0.66
N GLU A 274 21.77 1.38 1.81
CA GLU A 274 22.53 2.62 2.07
C GLU A 274 23.68 2.82 1.06
N LYS A 275 24.21 1.74 0.46
CA LYS A 275 25.26 1.80 -0.58
C LYS A 275 24.76 2.19 -1.97
N ILE A 276 23.45 2.36 -2.16
CA ILE A 276 22.87 2.84 -3.43
C ILE A 276 23.10 4.36 -3.51
N GLU A 277 23.76 4.84 -4.55
CA GLU A 277 24.13 6.26 -4.68
C GLU A 277 22.94 7.19 -4.92
N GLN A 278 21.92 6.71 -5.69
CA GLN A 278 20.74 7.51 -6.00
C GLN A 278 20.03 8.00 -4.74
N GLU A 279 19.46 9.20 -4.81
CA GLU A 279 18.66 9.76 -3.74
C GLU A 279 17.25 9.16 -3.73
N PHE A 280 16.85 8.56 -2.61
CA PHE A 280 15.52 8.02 -2.37
C PHE A 280 15.27 7.82 -0.88
N LYS A 281 14.01 7.57 -0.52
CA LYS A 281 13.63 7.25 0.86
C LYS A 281 13.01 5.85 0.96
N ILE A 282 13.28 5.18 2.07
CA ILE A 282 12.74 3.86 2.39
C ILE A 282 11.73 3.96 3.53
N ARG A 283 10.55 3.43 3.30
CA ARG A 283 9.58 3.16 4.35
C ARG A 283 9.63 1.68 4.71
N LEU A 284 9.98 1.36 5.95
CA LEU A 284 9.93 -0.01 6.46
C LEU A 284 8.50 -0.41 6.82
N GLY A 285 8.11 -1.62 6.45
CA GLY A 285 6.90 -2.28 6.89
C GLY A 285 6.96 -2.63 8.39
N MET A 286 5.90 -3.25 8.88
CA MET A 286 5.77 -3.59 10.30
C MET A 286 6.79 -4.62 10.77
N MET A 287 7.17 -4.54 12.05
CA MET A 287 8.08 -5.49 12.71
C MET A 287 7.53 -5.90 14.07
N ASN A 288 7.39 -7.21 14.29
CA ASN A 288 7.00 -7.72 15.60
C ASN A 288 8.08 -7.38 16.64
N PRO A 289 7.73 -6.87 17.83
CA PRO A 289 8.68 -6.58 18.92
C PRO A 289 9.66 -7.72 19.22
N MET A 290 9.23 -8.97 19.10
CA MET A 290 10.05 -10.15 19.34
C MET A 290 11.31 -10.20 18.43
N TYR A 291 11.15 -9.90 17.15
CA TYR A 291 12.26 -9.87 16.19
C TYR A 291 13.01 -8.54 16.23
N LEU A 292 12.28 -7.44 16.37
CA LEU A 292 12.85 -6.10 16.46
C LEU A 292 13.87 -5.98 17.61
N ASN A 293 13.57 -6.58 18.76
CA ASN A 293 14.49 -6.55 19.93
C ASN A 293 15.89 -7.12 19.61
N ARG A 294 16.00 -8.04 18.66
CA ARG A 294 17.30 -8.65 18.28
C ARG A 294 18.17 -7.71 17.44
N ILE A 295 17.55 -6.74 16.75
CA ILE A 295 18.24 -5.87 15.77
C ILE A 295 18.15 -4.40 16.12
N ILE A 296 17.54 -4.03 17.25
CA ILE A 296 17.20 -2.64 17.57
C ILE A 296 18.42 -1.71 17.65
N ASN A 297 19.55 -2.19 18.17
CA ASN A 297 20.75 -1.37 18.29
C ASN A 297 21.31 -1.00 16.90
N ASP A 298 21.49 -1.99 16.03
CA ASP A 298 21.95 -1.77 14.65
C ASP A 298 20.95 -0.95 13.84
N LEU A 299 19.65 -1.24 14.02
CA LEU A 299 18.60 -0.49 13.33
C LEU A 299 18.57 0.99 13.76
N SER A 300 18.74 1.26 15.06
CA SER A 300 18.82 2.62 15.58
C SER A 300 20.00 3.41 15.01
N LEU A 301 21.15 2.74 14.80
CA LEU A 301 22.31 3.34 14.14
C LEU A 301 21.99 3.71 12.68
N ILE A 302 21.34 2.80 11.93
CA ILE A 302 20.94 3.09 10.54
C ILE A 302 19.95 4.26 10.50
N TYR A 303 19.03 4.39 11.46
CA TYR A 303 18.11 5.54 11.53
C TYR A 303 18.81 6.85 11.88
N SER A 304 19.83 6.83 12.74
CA SER A 304 20.52 8.04 13.22
C SER A 304 21.62 8.50 12.25
N GLU A 305 22.35 7.59 11.63
CA GLU A 305 23.51 7.86 10.78
C GLU A 305 23.19 7.80 9.30
N GLY A 306 22.23 6.95 8.89
CA GLY A 306 21.80 6.82 7.51
C GLY A 306 20.83 7.93 7.08
N ASN A 307 20.66 8.08 5.77
CA ASN A 307 19.76 9.09 5.19
C ASN A 307 18.64 8.49 4.34
N LYS A 308 18.63 7.18 4.13
CA LYS A 308 17.63 6.51 3.28
C LYS A 308 16.34 6.19 4.02
N LEU A 309 16.38 5.84 5.31
CA LEU A 309 15.17 5.51 6.05
C LEU A 309 14.37 6.76 6.41
N PHE A 310 13.06 6.74 6.18
CA PHE A 310 12.16 7.64 6.91
C PHE A 310 12.26 7.35 8.41
N LYS A 311 12.35 8.35 9.25
CA LYS A 311 12.31 8.23 10.71
C LYS A 311 10.91 7.82 11.18
N PHE A 312 10.51 6.63 10.76
CA PHE A 312 9.21 6.02 10.97
C PHE A 312 9.38 4.53 11.27
N ILE A 313 8.68 4.04 12.29
CA ILE A 313 8.68 2.62 12.66
C ILE A 313 7.27 2.14 12.98
N HIS A 314 6.92 0.93 12.52
CA HIS A 314 5.64 0.29 12.81
C HIS A 314 5.85 -0.95 13.67
N ILE A 315 5.40 -0.89 14.91
CA ILE A 315 5.60 -1.91 15.96
C ILE A 315 4.23 -2.38 16.46
N PRO A 316 3.61 -3.43 15.89
CA PRO A 316 2.30 -3.92 16.28
C PRO A 316 2.36 -4.67 17.61
N ILE A 317 1.96 -4.02 18.70
CA ILE A 317 1.97 -4.62 20.05
C ILE A 317 0.79 -5.56 20.29
N GLN A 318 -0.37 -5.26 19.74
CA GLN A 318 -1.66 -5.95 19.82
C GLN A 318 -2.36 -5.85 21.20
N SER A 319 -1.65 -5.94 22.33
CA SER A 319 -2.16 -5.78 23.69
C SER A 319 -1.05 -5.31 24.64
N GLY A 320 -1.43 -4.67 25.73
CA GLY A 320 -0.55 -4.31 26.85
C GLY A 320 -0.59 -5.29 28.02
N SER A 321 -1.31 -6.39 27.91
CA SER A 321 -1.39 -7.42 28.95
C SER A 321 -0.49 -8.61 28.64
N GLU A 322 0.39 -8.96 29.58
CA GLU A 322 1.25 -10.15 29.48
C GLU A 322 0.42 -11.44 29.33
N ARG A 323 -0.72 -11.51 29.99
CA ARG A 323 -1.63 -12.64 29.91
C ARG A 323 -2.22 -12.79 28.51
N ILE A 324 -2.66 -11.70 27.92
CA ILE A 324 -3.22 -11.68 26.56
C ILE A 324 -2.13 -11.92 25.52
N LEU A 325 -0.94 -11.30 25.64
CA LEU A 325 0.19 -11.53 24.74
C LEU A 325 0.60 -13.00 24.68
N ARG A 326 0.62 -13.69 25.83
CA ARG A 326 0.85 -15.14 25.89
C ARG A 326 -0.23 -15.93 25.15
N LYS A 327 -1.51 -15.58 25.34
CA LYS A 327 -2.63 -16.22 24.62
C LYS A 327 -2.61 -15.95 23.12
N MET A 328 -2.14 -14.79 22.73
CA MET A 328 -1.91 -14.41 21.34
C MET A 328 -0.68 -15.08 20.73
N LYS A 329 0.20 -15.70 21.51
CA LYS A 329 1.53 -16.23 21.11
C LYS A 329 2.40 -15.15 20.44
N ARG A 330 2.49 -13.95 21.06
CA ARG A 330 3.24 -12.82 20.47
C ARG A 330 4.75 -12.92 20.60
N GLY A 331 5.28 -13.72 21.53
CA GLY A 331 6.71 -13.96 21.73
C GLY A 331 7.51 -12.77 22.26
N HIS A 332 6.85 -11.72 22.75
CA HIS A 332 7.45 -10.57 23.43
C HIS A 332 6.68 -10.24 24.71
N THR A 333 7.27 -9.44 25.59
CA THR A 333 6.70 -8.96 26.84
C THR A 333 6.41 -7.45 26.78
N VAL A 334 5.57 -6.97 27.69
CA VAL A 334 5.34 -5.54 27.89
C VAL A 334 6.64 -4.83 28.25
N LYS A 335 7.46 -5.45 29.11
CA LYS A 335 8.79 -4.93 29.47
C LYS A 335 9.68 -4.76 28.23
N THR A 336 9.79 -5.82 27.39
CA THR A 336 10.55 -5.75 26.14
C THR A 336 10.05 -4.63 25.24
N THR A 337 8.74 -4.44 25.15
CA THR A 337 8.16 -3.36 24.34
C THR A 337 8.54 -1.99 24.90
N LYS A 338 8.44 -1.77 26.22
CA LYS A 338 8.84 -0.52 26.86
C LYS A 338 10.33 -0.22 26.63
N ASP A 339 11.19 -1.21 26.82
CA ASP A 339 12.65 -1.08 26.58
C ASP A 339 12.95 -0.70 25.11
N LEU A 340 12.27 -1.32 24.15
CA LEU A 340 12.39 -0.97 22.72
C LEU A 340 12.02 0.48 22.45
N ILE A 341 10.88 0.94 22.96
CA ILE A 341 10.40 2.30 22.75
C ILE A 341 11.34 3.32 23.37
N THR A 342 11.84 3.05 24.59
CA THR A 342 12.82 3.91 25.27
C THR A 342 14.09 4.04 24.42
N ARG A 343 14.71 2.93 24.01
CA ARG A 343 15.92 2.95 23.17
C ARG A 343 15.74 3.69 21.85
N LEU A 344 14.56 3.53 21.21
CA LEU A 344 14.26 4.25 19.97
C LEU A 344 14.17 5.75 20.19
N LYS A 345 13.44 6.19 21.21
CA LYS A 345 13.25 7.61 21.51
C LYS A 345 14.54 8.28 22.00
N ASP A 346 15.38 7.56 22.73
CA ASP A 346 16.70 8.07 23.19
C ASP A 346 17.64 8.35 22.00
N LYS A 347 17.61 7.48 20.97
CA LYS A 347 18.46 7.63 19.77
C LYS A 347 17.85 8.53 18.70
N ILE A 348 16.52 8.55 18.59
CA ILE A 348 15.78 9.28 17.56
C ILE A 348 14.54 9.91 18.21
N PRO A 349 14.69 11.04 18.94
CA PRO A 349 13.61 11.61 19.76
C PRO A 349 12.30 11.88 19.03
N GLU A 350 12.38 12.28 17.76
CA GLU A 350 11.22 12.65 16.94
C GLU A 350 10.70 11.51 16.03
N ILE A 351 11.18 10.26 16.25
CA ILE A 351 10.72 9.12 15.44
C ILE A 351 9.19 8.99 15.48
N THR A 352 8.58 8.86 14.32
CA THR A 352 7.16 8.56 14.20
C THR A 352 6.91 7.08 14.48
N ILE A 353 6.12 6.79 15.51
CA ILE A 353 5.79 5.44 15.94
C ILE A 353 4.35 5.11 15.54
N ALA A 354 4.19 4.03 14.77
CA ALA A 354 2.91 3.41 14.49
C ALA A 354 2.78 2.08 15.25
N THR A 355 1.56 1.76 15.69
CA THR A 355 1.27 0.49 16.36
C THR A 355 -0.13 -0.03 16.01
N ASP A 356 -0.37 -1.31 16.28
CA ASP A 356 -1.67 -1.95 16.13
C ASP A 356 -2.13 -2.52 17.47
N VAL A 357 -3.44 -2.41 17.75
CA VAL A 357 -4.11 -2.92 18.96
C VAL A 357 -5.37 -3.69 18.59
N ILE A 358 -5.56 -4.84 19.21
CA ILE A 358 -6.79 -5.62 19.13
C ILE A 358 -7.54 -5.50 20.45
N THR A 359 -8.73 -4.91 20.42
CA THR A 359 -9.64 -4.78 21.56
C THR A 359 -10.59 -5.95 21.59
N GLY A 360 -10.84 -6.53 22.79
CA GLY A 360 -11.76 -7.62 22.98
C GLY A 360 -11.23 -8.97 22.47
N PHE A 361 -9.91 -9.19 22.56
CA PHE A 361 -9.37 -10.53 22.32
C PHE A 361 -10.04 -11.54 23.27
N PRO A 362 -10.37 -12.77 22.82
CA PRO A 362 -11.06 -13.75 23.66
C PRO A 362 -10.45 -13.87 25.05
N THR A 363 -11.32 -13.82 26.07
CA THR A 363 -10.97 -13.84 27.50
C THR A 363 -10.29 -12.57 28.05
N GLU A 364 -10.17 -11.48 27.29
CA GLU A 364 -9.66 -10.20 27.79
C GLU A 364 -10.53 -9.69 28.93
N THR A 365 -9.94 -9.35 30.09
CA THR A 365 -10.62 -8.75 31.24
C THR A 365 -10.50 -7.22 31.19
N ASP A 366 -11.15 -6.51 32.12
CA ASP A 366 -11.01 -5.04 32.21
C ASP A 366 -9.59 -4.66 32.63
N GLU A 367 -8.96 -5.41 33.54
CA GLU A 367 -7.56 -5.20 33.93
C GLU A 367 -6.59 -5.37 32.74
N ASP A 368 -6.81 -6.35 31.87
CA ASP A 368 -6.00 -6.54 30.66
C ASP A 368 -6.13 -5.33 29.70
N PHE A 369 -7.35 -4.82 29.60
CA PHE A 369 -7.61 -3.66 28.76
C PHE A 369 -7.00 -2.37 29.36
N GLU A 370 -7.09 -2.14 30.67
CA GLU A 370 -6.40 -1.01 31.33
C GLU A 370 -4.89 -1.08 31.11
N GLN A 371 -4.26 -2.24 31.27
CA GLN A 371 -2.83 -2.43 30.96
C GLN A 371 -2.50 -2.08 29.49
N THR A 372 -3.45 -2.30 28.58
CA THR A 372 -3.27 -1.90 27.17
C THR A 372 -3.32 -0.38 27.01
N LEU A 373 -4.23 0.32 27.69
CA LEU A 373 -4.28 1.79 27.70
C LEU A 373 -3.00 2.39 28.32
N ASP A 374 -2.50 1.81 29.41
CA ASP A 374 -1.25 2.22 30.07
C ASP A 374 -0.05 2.09 29.13
N LEU A 375 0.05 0.95 28.42
CA LEU A 375 1.15 0.75 27.47
C LEU A 375 1.07 1.74 26.30
N ILE A 376 -0.10 2.00 25.74
CA ILE A 376 -0.29 3.01 24.68
C ILE A 376 0.08 4.40 25.18
N THR A 377 -0.31 4.76 26.40
CA THR A 377 0.05 6.04 27.04
C THR A 377 1.57 6.17 27.19
N PHE A 378 2.24 5.12 27.65
CA PHE A 378 3.70 5.07 27.76
C PHE A 378 4.39 5.19 26.39
N MET A 379 3.89 4.44 25.39
CA MET A 379 4.45 4.45 24.04
C MET A 379 4.31 5.82 23.36
N ASP A 380 3.27 6.57 23.66
CA ASP A 380 2.95 7.87 23.05
C ASP A 380 3.10 7.82 21.52
N PRO A 381 2.39 6.91 20.82
CA PRO A 381 2.57 6.69 19.40
C PRO A 381 1.89 7.77 18.55
N ASP A 382 2.39 8.00 17.34
CA ASP A 382 1.79 8.95 16.39
C ASP A 382 0.58 8.36 15.67
N VAL A 383 0.57 7.04 15.48
CA VAL A 383 -0.49 6.31 14.79
C VAL A 383 -0.83 5.03 15.55
N VAL A 384 -2.11 4.85 15.89
CA VAL A 384 -2.63 3.60 16.44
C VAL A 384 -3.71 3.05 15.53
N ASN A 385 -3.48 1.88 14.95
CA ASN A 385 -4.48 1.14 14.22
C ASN A 385 -5.25 0.23 15.18
N SER A 386 -6.37 0.70 15.71
CA SER A 386 -7.24 -0.12 16.54
C SER A 386 -8.15 -1.03 15.72
N SER A 387 -8.38 -2.23 16.22
CA SER A 387 -9.32 -3.18 15.64
C SER A 387 -10.07 -3.93 16.74
N LYS A 388 -11.38 -4.07 16.61
CA LYS A 388 -12.15 -5.02 17.43
C LYS A 388 -11.77 -6.43 17.01
N PHE A 389 -11.60 -7.34 17.99
CA PHE A 389 -11.39 -8.75 17.67
C PHE A 389 -12.55 -9.29 16.84
N SER A 390 -12.21 -9.99 15.79
CA SER A 390 -13.16 -10.75 14.99
C SER A 390 -12.66 -12.19 14.85
N SER A 391 -13.51 -13.13 15.21
CA SER A 391 -13.21 -14.56 15.05
C SER A 391 -12.95 -14.88 13.59
N ARG A 392 -11.83 -15.56 13.33
CA ARG A 392 -11.40 -15.92 11.97
C ARG A 392 -11.37 -17.43 11.81
N PRO A 393 -12.05 -18.00 10.80
CA PRO A 393 -12.00 -19.43 10.53
C PRO A 393 -10.57 -19.96 10.47
N GLY A 394 -10.33 -21.14 10.99
CA GLY A 394 -9.03 -21.80 10.99
C GLY A 394 -8.01 -21.30 12.02
N THR A 395 -8.28 -20.18 12.74
CA THR A 395 -7.38 -19.66 13.76
C THR A 395 -7.63 -20.30 15.13
N ALA A 396 -6.57 -20.44 15.96
CA ALA A 396 -6.71 -20.99 17.30
C ALA A 396 -7.57 -20.08 18.21
N ALA A 397 -7.49 -18.77 18.04
CA ALA A 397 -8.28 -17.81 18.81
C ALA A 397 -9.78 -17.89 18.53
N SER A 398 -10.20 -18.41 17.38
CA SER A 398 -11.63 -18.57 17.05
C SER A 398 -12.35 -19.59 17.95
N LYS A 399 -11.61 -20.47 18.60
CA LYS A 399 -12.12 -21.52 19.52
C LYS A 399 -12.24 -21.04 20.96
N LEU A 400 -11.75 -19.84 21.29
CA LEU A 400 -11.77 -19.30 22.64
C LEU A 400 -13.10 -18.58 22.93
N LYS A 401 -13.46 -18.50 24.23
CA LYS A 401 -14.67 -17.80 24.70
C LYS A 401 -14.57 -16.31 24.36
N ARG A 402 -15.47 -15.81 23.53
CA ARG A 402 -15.54 -14.40 23.12
C ARG A 402 -15.90 -13.50 24.30
N VAL A 403 -15.42 -12.26 24.24
CA VAL A 403 -15.89 -11.14 25.06
C VAL A 403 -17.22 -10.64 24.46
N ASP A 404 -18.10 -10.12 25.31
CA ASP A 404 -19.37 -9.52 24.86
C ASP A 404 -19.16 -8.34 23.94
N ASP A 405 -19.98 -8.23 22.90
CA ASP A 405 -19.82 -7.20 21.86
C ASP A 405 -20.06 -5.76 22.40
N ASN A 406 -20.88 -5.59 23.46
CA ASN A 406 -21.07 -4.29 24.12
C ASN A 406 -19.81 -3.89 24.89
N ILE A 407 -19.17 -4.85 25.58
CA ILE A 407 -17.90 -4.62 26.28
C ILE A 407 -16.81 -4.25 25.27
N ILE A 408 -16.71 -4.99 24.15
CA ILE A 408 -15.76 -4.69 23.07
C ILE A 408 -16.00 -3.28 22.52
N SER A 409 -17.26 -2.89 22.34
CA SER A 409 -17.61 -1.58 21.81
C SER A 409 -17.20 -0.45 22.75
N SER A 410 -17.56 -0.56 24.04
CA SER A 410 -17.17 0.40 25.08
C SER A 410 -15.65 0.56 25.20
N ARG A 411 -14.90 -0.57 25.25
CA ARG A 411 -13.43 -0.53 25.27
C ARG A 411 -12.87 0.12 24.01
N SER A 412 -13.44 -0.18 22.84
CA SER A 412 -13.00 0.42 21.58
C SER A 412 -13.20 1.94 21.53
N GLU A 413 -14.29 2.45 22.11
CA GLU A 413 -14.56 3.89 22.25
C GLU A 413 -13.54 4.56 23.15
N ARG A 414 -13.29 4.01 24.36
CA ARG A 414 -12.27 4.52 25.29
C ARG A 414 -10.88 4.55 24.66
N LEU A 415 -10.49 3.47 23.97
CA LEU A 415 -9.22 3.44 23.25
C LEU A 415 -9.17 4.51 22.15
N HIS A 416 -10.27 4.71 21.42
CA HIS A 416 -10.34 5.71 20.36
C HIS A 416 -10.20 7.15 20.89
N ASP A 417 -10.77 7.46 22.06
CA ASP A 417 -10.62 8.77 22.70
C ASP A 417 -9.18 9.01 23.16
N LEU A 418 -8.52 7.99 23.74
CA LEU A 418 -7.10 8.06 24.06
C LEU A 418 -6.24 8.32 22.81
N ILE A 419 -6.51 7.59 21.72
CA ILE A 419 -5.81 7.75 20.44
C ILE A 419 -5.97 9.18 19.90
N LYS A 420 -7.18 9.77 19.95
CA LYS A 420 -7.41 11.15 19.52
C LYS A 420 -6.62 12.15 20.36
N ALA A 421 -6.61 11.96 21.68
CA ALA A 421 -5.88 12.83 22.60
C ALA A 421 -4.36 12.79 22.33
N ILE A 422 -3.81 11.59 22.15
CA ILE A 422 -2.39 11.40 21.82
C ILE A 422 -2.08 12.02 20.45
N ALA A 423 -2.86 11.72 19.42
CA ALA A 423 -2.64 12.25 18.07
C ALA A 423 -2.66 13.78 18.03
N LYS A 424 -3.60 14.40 18.75
CA LYS A 424 -3.67 15.87 18.89
C LYS A 424 -2.38 16.42 19.52
N ARG A 425 -1.95 15.85 20.66
CA ARG A 425 -0.72 16.26 21.36
C ARG A 425 0.54 16.03 20.51
N ARG A 426 0.65 14.90 19.81
CA ARG A 426 1.79 14.59 18.94
C ARG A 426 1.86 15.52 17.73
N ASN A 427 0.74 15.81 17.10
CA ASN A 427 0.70 16.66 15.93
C ASN A 427 0.81 18.15 16.26
N SER A 428 0.37 18.60 17.45
CA SER A 428 0.55 20.01 17.86
C SER A 428 2.03 20.43 17.96
N LYS A 429 2.95 19.49 18.24
CA LYS A 429 4.40 19.76 18.29
C LYS A 429 5.00 20.14 16.94
N TRP A 430 4.28 19.91 15.84
CA TRP A 430 4.73 20.23 14.49
C TRP A 430 4.33 21.63 14.02
N ILE A 431 3.57 22.40 14.81
CA ILE A 431 3.29 23.80 14.49
C ILE A 431 4.62 24.55 14.40
N ASP A 432 4.73 25.45 13.43
CA ASP A 432 5.92 26.21 13.07
C ASP A 432 7.13 25.39 12.59
N TRP A 433 7.00 24.06 12.46
CA TRP A 433 8.05 23.27 11.83
C TRP A 433 8.26 23.70 10.38
N GLU A 434 9.51 23.94 10.01
CA GLU A 434 9.93 24.25 8.66
C GLU A 434 10.87 23.16 8.12
N GLY A 435 10.68 22.78 6.85
CA GLY A 435 11.53 21.78 6.23
C GLY A 435 11.00 21.32 4.87
N GLU A 436 11.68 20.34 4.28
CA GLU A 436 11.32 19.79 2.99
C GLU A 436 10.33 18.65 3.12
N ILE A 437 9.39 18.60 2.17
CA ILE A 437 8.50 17.46 1.96
C ILE A 437 8.63 16.94 0.54
N LEU A 438 8.60 15.63 0.36
CA LEU A 438 8.48 14.98 -0.95
C LEU A 438 6.99 14.87 -1.30
N ILE A 439 6.56 15.54 -2.37
CA ILE A 439 5.18 15.45 -2.85
C ILE A 439 4.98 14.07 -3.50
N ASN A 440 4.10 13.26 -2.96
CA ASN A 440 3.89 11.89 -3.39
C ASN A 440 2.44 11.55 -3.78
N GLU A 441 1.49 12.41 -3.48
CA GLU A 441 0.09 12.19 -3.88
C GLU A 441 -0.69 13.51 -4.00
N ILE A 442 -1.85 13.44 -4.66
CA ILE A 442 -2.85 14.50 -4.68
C ILE A 442 -4.10 13.96 -3.97
N GLU A 443 -4.50 14.61 -2.89
CA GLU A 443 -5.69 14.24 -2.12
C GLU A 443 -6.73 15.38 -2.20
N HIS A 444 -7.92 15.08 -2.77
CA HIS A 444 -8.99 16.08 -2.97
C HIS A 444 -8.53 17.35 -3.72
N GLY A 445 -7.68 17.19 -4.71
CA GLY A 445 -7.13 18.29 -5.51
C GLY A 445 -5.98 19.04 -4.84
N LYS A 446 -5.59 18.71 -3.62
CA LYS A 446 -4.48 19.33 -2.89
C LYS A 446 -3.22 18.48 -2.96
N LEU A 447 -2.06 19.14 -3.08
CA LEU A 447 -0.77 18.48 -3.02
C LEU A 447 -0.53 17.95 -1.61
N LYS A 448 -0.09 16.70 -1.52
CA LYS A 448 0.24 16.04 -0.27
C LYS A 448 1.60 15.39 -0.36
N GLY A 449 2.38 15.54 0.70
CA GLY A 449 3.74 15.01 0.75
C GLY A 449 4.09 14.42 2.11
N ARG A 450 5.35 13.98 2.19
CA ARG A 450 5.95 13.42 3.40
C ARG A 450 7.26 14.09 3.73
N ASN A 451 7.46 14.42 5.01
CA ASN A 451 8.77 14.81 5.51
C ASN A 451 9.60 13.58 5.91
N ASP A 452 10.83 13.79 6.37
CA ASP A 452 11.74 12.72 6.80
C ASP A 452 11.20 11.87 7.97
N TYR A 453 10.26 12.41 8.75
CA TYR A 453 9.58 11.70 9.83
C TYR A 453 8.31 10.97 9.36
N TYR A 454 8.11 10.89 8.06
CA TYR A 454 6.95 10.24 7.45
C TYR A 454 5.60 10.86 7.82
N LYS A 455 5.61 12.11 8.30
CA LYS A 455 4.37 12.85 8.58
C LYS A 455 3.66 13.19 7.28
N SER A 456 2.36 13.00 7.27
CA SER A 456 1.50 13.38 6.16
C SER A 456 1.21 14.87 6.22
N ILE A 457 1.59 15.62 5.18
CA ILE A 457 1.48 17.06 5.12
C ILE A 457 0.73 17.45 3.84
N ILE A 458 -0.38 18.19 4.00
CA ILE A 458 -1.18 18.73 2.89
C ILE A 458 -0.86 20.21 2.74
N LEU A 459 -0.60 20.63 1.49
CA LEU A 459 -0.44 22.06 1.19
C LEU A 459 -1.80 22.76 1.15
N ASP A 460 -1.89 23.96 1.75
CA ASP A 460 -3.14 24.73 1.78
C ASP A 460 -3.31 25.53 0.47
N HIS A 461 -4.52 25.54 -0.05
CA HIS A 461 -4.81 25.94 -1.43
C HIS A 461 -4.67 27.45 -1.71
N ASP A 462 -4.82 28.30 -0.68
CA ASP A 462 -4.88 29.76 -0.86
C ASP A 462 -3.52 30.38 -1.24
N HIS A 463 -2.43 29.63 -1.07
CA HIS A 463 -1.06 30.03 -1.43
C HIS A 463 -0.44 29.26 -2.60
N ASP A 464 -1.12 28.20 -3.10
CA ASP A 464 -0.53 27.30 -4.10
C ASP A 464 -0.37 27.94 -5.49
N GLU A 465 -1.38 28.67 -5.99
CA GLU A 465 -1.36 29.15 -7.37
C GLU A 465 -0.31 30.26 -7.63
N SER A 466 -0.10 31.17 -6.70
CA SER A 466 0.84 32.26 -6.88
C SER A 466 2.30 31.82 -6.75
N TYR A 467 2.60 30.97 -5.77
CA TYR A 467 3.94 30.38 -5.58
C TYR A 467 4.33 29.44 -6.72
N LEU A 468 3.37 28.62 -7.19
CA LEU A 468 3.59 27.68 -8.27
C LEU A 468 3.80 28.39 -9.61
N LYS A 469 3.05 29.47 -9.88
CA LYS A 469 3.23 30.31 -11.09
C LYS A 469 4.57 31.05 -11.07
N SER A 470 5.04 31.55 -9.92
CA SER A 470 6.31 32.26 -9.81
C SER A 470 7.53 31.35 -10.11
N LYS A 471 7.55 30.11 -9.59
CA LYS A 471 8.67 29.18 -9.83
C LYS A 471 8.66 28.57 -11.23
N THR A 472 7.50 28.45 -11.88
CA THR A 472 7.44 27.97 -13.28
C THR A 472 7.95 29.05 -14.24
N GLN A 473 7.71 30.33 -13.96
CA GLN A 473 8.24 31.43 -14.77
C GLN A 473 9.76 31.63 -14.60
N THR A 474 10.29 31.44 -13.39
CA THR A 474 11.75 31.60 -13.13
C THR A 474 12.57 30.49 -13.80
N ASN A 475 12.03 29.27 -13.92
CA ASN A 475 12.70 28.16 -14.60
C ASN A 475 12.60 28.21 -16.13
N LEU A 476 11.68 29.01 -16.68
CA LEU A 476 11.60 29.26 -18.13
C LEU A 476 12.53 30.40 -18.60
N GLN A 477 12.98 31.26 -17.67
CA GLN A 477 13.90 32.36 -17.98
C GLN A 477 15.39 32.04 -17.77
N SER A 478 15.73 31.01 -16.98
CA SER A 478 17.09 30.48 -16.91
C SER A 478 17.25 29.36 -17.95
N GLY A 479 17.63 29.75 -19.15
CA GLY A 479 17.92 28.85 -20.26
C GLY A 479 18.92 27.76 -19.85
N ILE A 480 18.43 26.56 -19.70
CA ILE A 480 19.19 25.33 -19.85
C ILE A 480 18.51 24.58 -20.99
N GLN A 481 18.78 25.02 -22.20
CA GLN A 481 18.97 24.13 -23.33
C GLN A 481 20.22 23.34 -23.02
N ASP A 482 20.07 22.05 -23.04
CA ASP A 482 21.00 21.03 -23.45
C ASP A 482 21.18 19.87 -22.48
N SER A 483 21.15 18.72 -23.15
CA SER A 483 21.73 17.45 -22.75
C SER A 483 21.08 16.72 -21.61
N LEU A 484 19.93 16.14 -21.88
CA LEU A 484 19.57 14.78 -21.39
C LEU A 484 18.47 14.22 -22.29
N GLY A 485 18.79 13.22 -23.10
CA GLY A 485 17.90 12.50 -24.02
C GLY A 485 16.79 11.74 -23.30
N LEU A 486 15.91 12.48 -22.62
CA LEU A 486 14.76 11.99 -21.85
C LEU A 486 13.42 12.24 -22.57
N SER A 487 13.45 12.69 -23.82
CA SER A 487 12.23 13.10 -24.53
C SER A 487 11.28 11.97 -24.96
N ASN A 488 11.66 10.69 -24.80
CA ASN A 488 10.87 9.59 -25.36
C ASN A 488 10.25 8.62 -24.35
N TYR A 489 10.29 8.91 -23.03
CA TYR A 489 9.77 8.00 -22.02
C TYR A 489 8.57 8.51 -21.23
N THR A 490 8.20 9.79 -21.41
CA THR A 490 7.15 10.45 -20.63
C THR A 490 5.75 10.34 -21.24
N ASP A 491 5.61 10.00 -22.51
CA ASP A 491 4.30 10.06 -23.20
C ASP A 491 3.49 8.76 -23.18
N GLN A 492 4.00 7.66 -22.64
CA GLN A 492 3.23 6.43 -22.38
C GLN A 492 2.74 6.29 -20.93
N LYS A 493 2.88 7.34 -20.12
CA LYS A 493 2.42 7.35 -18.74
C LYS A 493 0.94 7.71 -18.67
N LEU A 494 0.14 6.70 -18.32
CA LEU A 494 -1.05 6.86 -17.47
C LEU A 494 -2.09 7.88 -17.95
N GLU A 495 -2.54 7.77 -19.17
CA GLU A 495 -3.85 8.31 -19.50
C GLU A 495 -4.90 7.52 -18.69
N ASN A 496 -5.40 8.16 -17.61
CA ASN A 496 -6.63 7.81 -16.89
C ASN A 496 -6.80 6.35 -16.42
N SER A 497 -5.74 5.66 -16.04
CA SER A 497 -5.87 4.37 -15.37
C SER A 497 -6.25 4.57 -13.90
N VAL A 498 -7.52 4.63 -13.61
CA VAL A 498 -8.05 4.63 -12.24
C VAL A 498 -7.97 3.21 -11.71
N ILE A 499 -6.85 2.82 -11.13
CA ILE A 499 -6.81 1.67 -10.25
C ILE A 499 -7.49 2.11 -8.94
N LYS A 500 -8.72 1.68 -8.71
CA LYS A 500 -9.40 1.96 -7.45
C LYS A 500 -8.72 1.18 -6.35
N THR A 501 -7.95 1.88 -5.55
CA THR A 501 -7.46 1.36 -4.29
C THR A 501 -8.62 1.29 -3.31
N GLY A 502 -8.74 0.19 -2.54
CA GLY A 502 -9.78 0.01 -1.52
C GLY A 502 -9.80 1.12 -0.47
N PRO A 503 -10.44 0.96 0.69
CA PRO A 503 -10.84 2.03 1.62
C PRO A 503 -9.72 2.92 2.16
N TYR A 504 -8.49 2.72 1.78
CA TYR A 504 -7.45 3.72 1.88
C TYR A 504 -7.61 4.75 0.77
N LYS A 505 -8.68 5.52 0.92
CA LYS A 505 -8.93 6.85 0.38
C LYS A 505 -8.69 7.08 -1.11
N ASN A 506 -9.80 7.48 -1.73
CA ASN A 506 -9.86 8.47 -2.79
C ASN A 506 -9.16 8.10 -4.10
N ASN A 507 -9.84 8.34 -5.18
CA ASN A 507 -9.29 8.47 -6.52
C ASN A 507 -7.92 9.17 -6.45
N ILE A 508 -6.84 8.41 -6.27
CA ILE A 508 -5.49 8.92 -6.43
C ILE A 508 -5.34 9.07 -7.94
N SER A 509 -5.69 10.24 -8.41
CA SER A 509 -5.34 10.65 -9.74
C SER A 509 -3.88 11.04 -9.68
N TYR A 510 -2.99 10.15 -10.09
CA TYR A 510 -1.65 10.54 -10.52
C TYR A 510 -1.80 11.17 -11.90
N SER A 511 -2.46 12.34 -11.96
CA SER A 511 -2.45 13.19 -13.14
C SER A 511 -1.00 13.62 -13.41
N ASN A 512 -0.69 14.06 -14.62
CA ASN A 512 0.59 14.65 -15.02
C ASN A 512 0.91 15.94 -14.23
N ASN A 513 0.75 15.90 -12.90
CA ASN A 513 1.02 17.04 -12.05
C ASN A 513 2.54 17.17 -11.88
N PRO A 514 3.13 18.30 -12.29
CA PRO A 514 4.58 18.50 -12.33
C PRO A 514 5.23 18.50 -10.94
N PHE A 515 4.46 18.56 -9.87
CA PHE A 515 4.95 18.56 -8.50
C PHE A 515 5.12 17.16 -7.88
N ILE A 516 4.50 16.13 -8.46
CA ILE A 516 4.71 14.76 -7.99
C ILE A 516 6.19 14.39 -8.13
N GLY A 517 6.79 13.95 -7.02
CA GLY A 517 8.21 13.64 -6.93
C GLY A 517 9.13 14.85 -6.74
N LYS A 518 8.59 16.05 -6.59
CA LYS A 518 9.38 17.24 -6.23
C LYS A 518 9.44 17.40 -4.70
N LYS A 519 10.55 17.95 -4.23
CA LYS A 519 10.70 18.43 -2.87
C LYS A 519 10.27 19.88 -2.80
N ILE A 520 9.47 20.21 -1.79
CA ILE A 520 9.00 21.58 -1.53
C ILE A 520 9.33 21.91 -0.09
N ARG A 521 9.91 23.08 0.16
CA ARG A 521 10.11 23.61 1.50
C ARG A 521 8.80 24.21 1.98
N VAL A 522 8.43 23.89 3.22
CA VAL A 522 7.12 24.26 3.77
C VAL A 522 7.22 24.62 5.24
N LYS A 523 6.25 25.44 5.71
CA LYS A 523 6.00 25.73 7.12
C LYS A 523 4.65 25.17 7.54
N VAL A 524 4.62 24.37 8.60
CA VAL A 524 3.38 23.82 9.17
C VAL A 524 2.62 24.92 9.92
N ILE A 525 1.37 25.15 9.53
CA ILE A 525 0.51 26.20 10.10
C ILE A 525 -0.69 25.67 10.90
N ALA A 526 -1.09 24.41 10.66
CA ALA A 526 -2.21 23.79 11.35
C ALA A 526 -2.07 22.26 11.37
N TYR A 527 -2.88 21.61 12.20
CA TYR A 527 -2.92 20.14 12.28
C TYR A 527 -4.33 19.61 12.52
N SER A 528 -4.52 18.35 12.17
CA SER A 528 -5.64 17.50 12.58
C SER A 528 -5.11 16.24 13.26
N ASN A 529 -5.99 15.33 13.65
CA ASN A 529 -5.56 14.04 14.21
C ASN A 529 -4.77 13.17 13.22
N HIS A 530 -4.86 13.41 11.91
CA HIS A 530 -4.31 12.54 10.89
C HIS A 530 -3.31 13.21 9.94
N VAL A 531 -3.33 14.53 9.84
CA VAL A 531 -2.56 15.27 8.84
C VAL A 531 -2.17 16.63 9.35
N LEU A 532 -0.99 17.10 8.93
CA LEU A 532 -0.53 18.45 9.11
C LEU A 532 -0.91 19.30 7.89
N LYS A 533 -1.16 20.59 8.09
CA LYS A 533 -1.37 21.55 7.01
C LYS A 533 -0.21 22.51 6.96
N ALA A 534 0.27 22.83 5.78
CA ALA A 534 1.44 23.68 5.60
C ALA A 534 1.27 24.63 4.43
N ILE A 535 2.07 25.68 4.42
CA ILE A 535 2.24 26.62 3.32
C ILE A 535 3.67 26.49 2.77
N PRO A 536 3.90 26.71 1.47
CA PRO A 536 5.24 26.85 0.91
C PRO A 536 6.00 28.05 1.49
N VAL A 537 7.33 27.92 1.68
CA VAL A 537 8.22 28.97 2.18
C VAL A 537 9.50 29.07 1.35
#